data_a66b5e57b6d662b2694cdbd93fa39406
#
_entry.id   a66b5e57b6d662b2694cdbd93fa39406
#
_cell.length_a   1.000
_cell.length_b   1.000
_cell.length_c   1.000
_cell.angle_alpha   90.00
_cell.angle_beta   90.00
_cell.angle_gamma   90.00
#
_symmetry.space_group_name_H-M   'P 1'
#
loop_
_entity.id
_entity.type
_entity.pdbx_description
1 polymer ?
#
loop_
_entity_poly.entity_id
_entity_poly.type
_entity_poly.pdbx_seq_one_letter_code
_entity_poly.pdbx_strand_id
1 'polypeptide(L)'
;VKRPFQHYDMVEVVWNDASELTSGWADEIVEKDEPALALSVGFLVRETKEHIVIAQDTDEAGHHNGRSQIPRGMVKKIRVLKKKDTKKAE
;
A
#
# COMPACT_ATOMS: atom_id res chain seq x y z
N VAL A 1 10.41 -2.39 26.93
CA VAL A 1 10.12 -3.44 25.95
C VAL A 1 10.93 -3.18 24.68
N LYS A 2 11.62 -4.20 24.23
CA LYS A 2 12.40 -4.10 23.01
C LYS A 2 11.47 -4.19 21.80
N ARG A 3 11.64 -3.27 20.83
CA ARG A 3 10.88 -3.28 19.58
C ARG A 3 11.18 -4.55 18.78
N PRO A 4 10.16 -5.22 18.19
CA PRO A 4 10.39 -6.34 17.28
C PRO A 4 11.27 -5.96 16.09
N PHE A 5 12.00 -6.92 15.56
CA PHE A 5 12.77 -6.70 14.32
C PHE A 5 11.84 -6.39 13.17
N GLN A 6 12.09 -5.31 12.45
CA GLN A 6 11.28 -4.88 11.32
C GLN A 6 11.82 -5.47 10.02
N HIS A 7 11.09 -6.42 9.44
CA HIS A 7 11.53 -7.15 8.25
C HIS A 7 11.26 -6.42 6.93
N TYR A 8 10.33 -5.45 6.92
CA TYR A 8 9.88 -4.80 5.70
C TYR A 8 9.93 -3.28 5.86
N ASP A 9 10.15 -2.58 4.73
CA ASP A 9 10.05 -1.13 4.73
C ASP A 9 8.62 -0.70 5.06
N MET A 10 8.49 0.28 5.93
CA MET A 10 7.20 0.96 6.15
C MET A 10 7.07 2.05 5.11
N VAL A 11 5.99 2.01 4.34
CA VAL A 11 5.80 2.91 3.20
C VAL A 11 4.47 3.64 3.28
N GLU A 12 4.44 4.79 2.65
CA GLU A 12 3.22 5.54 2.35
C GLU A 12 3.00 5.45 0.84
N VAL A 13 1.80 5.07 0.44
CA VAL A 13 1.43 4.93 -0.97
C VAL A 13 0.30 5.90 -1.28
N VAL A 14 0.52 6.76 -2.26
CA VAL A 14 -0.54 7.58 -2.85
C VAL A 14 -0.96 6.90 -4.13
N TRP A 15 -2.23 6.59 -4.25
CA TRP A 15 -2.75 5.84 -5.39
C TRP A 15 -4.15 6.28 -5.79
N ASN A 16 -4.52 5.97 -7.02
CA ASN A 16 -5.87 6.24 -7.53
C ASN A 16 -6.76 5.07 -7.17
N ASP A 17 -7.74 5.32 -6.32
CA ASP A 17 -8.76 4.33 -6.00
C ASP A 17 -9.90 4.46 -7.00
N ALA A 18 -10.08 3.45 -7.84
CA ALA A 18 -11.19 3.38 -8.75
C ALA A 18 -12.44 3.03 -7.94
N SER A 19 -13.13 4.04 -7.46
CA SER A 19 -14.37 3.85 -6.72
C SER A 19 -15.57 3.97 -7.63
N GLU A 20 -16.62 3.19 -7.33
CA GLU A 20 -17.89 3.32 -7.97
C GLU A 20 -18.60 4.55 -7.40
N LEU A 21 -18.77 5.57 -8.22
CA LEU A 21 -19.35 6.84 -7.78
C LEU A 21 -20.87 6.77 -7.65
N THR A 22 -21.50 5.92 -8.45
CA THR A 22 -22.95 5.70 -8.37
C THR A 22 -23.26 4.23 -8.59
N SER A 23 -24.29 3.73 -7.90
CA SER A 23 -24.84 2.42 -8.21
C SER A 23 -25.92 2.60 -9.29
N GLY A 24 -25.65 2.11 -10.49
CA GLY A 24 -26.60 2.17 -11.59
C GLY A 24 -26.08 2.93 -12.81
N TRP A 25 -26.97 3.07 -13.80
CA TRP A 25 -26.63 3.73 -15.06
C TRP A 25 -26.76 5.25 -14.92
N ALA A 26 -25.75 5.96 -15.40
CA ALA A 26 -25.81 7.41 -15.46
C ALA A 26 -26.37 7.86 -16.81
N ASP A 27 -27.23 8.87 -16.81
CA ASP A 27 -27.82 9.42 -18.03
C ASP A 27 -26.88 10.32 -18.82
N GLU A 28 -25.80 10.76 -18.19
CA GLU A 28 -24.81 11.65 -18.82
C GLU A 28 -23.40 11.34 -18.35
N ILE A 29 -22.44 11.70 -19.19
CA ILE A 29 -21.03 11.59 -18.86
C ILE A 29 -20.66 12.80 -17.98
N VAL A 30 -20.23 12.52 -16.76
CA VAL A 30 -19.71 13.56 -15.87
C VAL A 30 -18.22 13.68 -16.11
N GLU A 31 -17.79 14.76 -16.77
CA GLU A 31 -16.40 14.98 -17.17
C GLU A 31 -15.40 15.08 -16.00
N LYS A 32 -15.90 15.24 -14.78
CA LYS A 32 -15.07 15.43 -13.59
C LYS A 32 -15.04 14.23 -12.65
N ASP A 33 -15.52 13.07 -13.10
CA ASP A 33 -15.44 11.85 -12.33
C ASP A 33 -14.02 11.31 -12.38
N GLU A 34 -13.16 11.87 -11.55
CA GLU A 34 -11.80 11.38 -11.40
C GLU A 34 -11.72 10.36 -10.27
N PRO A 35 -10.86 9.34 -10.41
CA PRO A 35 -10.62 8.43 -9.29
C PRO A 35 -10.16 9.20 -8.06
N ALA A 36 -10.70 8.84 -6.90
CA ALA A 36 -10.27 9.46 -5.66
C ALA A 36 -8.82 9.08 -5.36
N LEU A 37 -8.03 10.05 -4.92
CA LEU A 37 -6.70 9.76 -4.41
C LEU A 37 -6.84 9.14 -3.03
N ALA A 38 -6.21 8.01 -2.85
CA ALA A 38 -6.16 7.31 -1.58
C ALA A 38 -4.73 7.37 -1.02
N LEU A 39 -4.65 7.39 0.29
CA LEU A 39 -3.39 7.36 1.02
C LEU A 39 -3.38 6.12 1.91
N SER A 40 -2.43 5.24 1.67
CA SER A 40 -2.28 4.01 2.45
C SER A 40 -0.90 3.94 3.06
N VAL A 41 -0.84 3.46 4.30
CA VAL A 41 0.41 3.26 5.02
C VAL A 41 0.48 1.81 5.44
N GLY A 42 1.61 1.19 5.26
CA GLY A 42 1.80 -0.19 5.66
C GLY A 42 3.22 -0.68 5.38
N PHE A 43 3.43 -1.95 5.66
CA PHE A 43 4.69 -2.62 5.38
C PHE A 43 4.67 -3.19 3.97
N LEU A 44 5.69 -2.85 3.18
CA LEU A 44 5.80 -3.34 1.81
C LEU A 44 6.32 -4.78 1.84
N VAL A 45 5.38 -5.74 1.78
CA VAL A 45 5.71 -7.16 1.93
C VAL A 45 5.95 -7.86 0.61
N ARG A 46 5.49 -7.29 -0.49
CA ARG A 46 5.71 -7.86 -1.82
C ARG A 46 5.65 -6.78 -2.88
N GLU A 47 6.50 -6.92 -3.88
CA GLU A 47 6.60 -5.99 -4.99
C GLU A 47 6.80 -6.79 -6.27
N THR A 48 5.92 -6.60 -7.24
CA THR A 48 6.02 -7.22 -8.56
C THR A 48 5.90 -6.14 -9.63
N LYS A 49 6.05 -6.52 -10.90
CA LYS A 49 5.84 -5.60 -12.01
C LYS A 49 4.39 -5.13 -12.12
N GLU A 50 3.47 -5.93 -11.63
CA GLU A 50 2.04 -5.69 -11.81
C GLU A 50 1.37 -5.06 -10.60
N HIS A 51 1.88 -5.33 -9.40
CA HIS A 51 1.28 -4.82 -8.17
C HIS A 51 2.28 -4.75 -7.02
N ILE A 52 1.85 -4.04 -5.99
CA ILE A 52 2.52 -4.04 -4.69
C ILE A 52 1.55 -4.57 -3.65
N VAL A 53 2.07 -5.17 -2.59
CA VAL A 53 1.28 -5.63 -1.44
C VAL A 53 1.82 -4.97 -0.19
N ILE A 54 0.93 -4.29 0.52
CA ILE A 54 1.25 -3.71 1.82
C ILE A 54 0.45 -4.42 2.90
N ALA A 55 1.04 -4.59 4.07
CA ALA A 55 0.41 -5.23 5.21
C ALA A 55 0.26 -4.25 6.35
N GLN A 56 -0.82 -4.39 7.12
CA GLN A 56 -1.10 -3.56 8.28
C GLN A 56 -0.16 -3.86 9.45
N ASP A 57 0.09 -5.15 9.66
CA ASP A 57 0.84 -5.64 10.81
C ASP A 57 1.91 -6.63 10.39
N THR A 58 3.04 -6.59 11.08
CA THR A 58 4.09 -7.59 10.96
C THR A 58 4.57 -7.98 12.35
N ASP A 59 5.17 -9.16 12.46
CA ASP A 59 5.76 -9.61 13.72
C ASP A 59 7.27 -9.81 13.61
N GLU A 60 7.89 -10.20 14.70
CA GLU A 60 9.34 -10.40 14.79
C GLU A 60 9.85 -11.51 13.87
N ALA A 61 9.02 -12.48 13.55
CA ALA A 61 9.38 -13.57 12.66
C ALA A 61 9.21 -13.22 11.17
N GLY A 62 8.62 -12.07 10.86
CA GLY A 62 8.35 -11.65 9.50
C GLY A 62 6.99 -12.07 8.97
N HIS A 63 6.13 -12.58 9.83
CA HIS A 63 4.73 -12.84 9.45
C HIS A 63 4.00 -11.51 9.30
N HIS A 64 2.97 -11.50 8.47
CA HIS A 64 2.19 -10.30 8.24
C HIS A 64 0.71 -10.62 8.05
N ASN A 65 -0.14 -9.63 8.34
CA ASN A 65 -1.57 -9.73 8.10
C ASN A 65 -2.17 -8.39 7.68
N GLY A 66 -3.44 -8.39 7.32
CA GLY A 66 -4.10 -7.17 6.87
C GLY A 66 -3.53 -6.66 5.55
N ARG A 67 -3.38 -7.55 4.58
CA ARG A 67 -2.76 -7.23 3.29
C ARG A 67 -3.71 -6.53 2.35
N SER A 68 -3.19 -5.53 1.65
CA SER A 68 -3.86 -4.87 0.54
C SER A 68 -2.98 -4.95 -0.69
N GLN A 69 -3.58 -5.32 -1.82
CA GLN A 69 -2.90 -5.41 -3.09
C GLN A 69 -3.28 -4.20 -3.95
N ILE A 70 -2.28 -3.45 -4.38
CA ILE A 70 -2.50 -2.24 -5.18
C ILE A 70 -1.85 -2.43 -6.56
N PRO A 71 -2.63 -2.39 -7.65
CA PRO A 71 -2.06 -2.46 -8.99
C PRO A 71 -1.07 -1.32 -9.27
N ARG A 72 0.04 -1.64 -9.89
CA ARG A 72 1.08 -0.65 -10.22
C ARG A 72 0.53 0.52 -11.01
N GLY A 73 -0.39 0.27 -11.94
CA GLY A 73 -0.98 1.31 -12.75
C GLY A 73 -1.77 2.36 -11.97
N MET A 74 -2.17 2.03 -10.75
CA MET A 74 -2.90 2.95 -9.88
C MET A 74 -1.99 3.71 -8.91
N VAL A 75 -0.74 3.29 -8.76
CA VAL A 75 0.20 3.91 -7.83
C VAL A 75 0.72 5.22 -8.42
N LYS A 76 0.58 6.30 -7.68
CA LYS A 76 1.10 7.62 -8.04
C LYS A 76 2.46 7.89 -7.41
N LYS A 77 2.61 7.50 -6.14
CA LYS A 77 3.84 7.77 -5.39
C LYS A 77 3.98 6.78 -4.25
N ILE A 78 5.20 6.31 -4.03
CA ILE A 78 5.57 5.52 -2.86
C ILE A 78 6.70 6.26 -2.14
N ARG A 79 6.54 6.41 -0.83
CA ARG A 79 7.56 7.05 0.02
C ARG A 79 7.89 6.12 1.17
N VAL A 80 9.18 5.85 1.38
CA VAL A 80 9.61 5.07 2.53
C VAL A 80 9.58 5.96 3.78
N LEU A 81 8.79 5.55 4.76
CA LEU A 81 8.69 6.23 6.05
C LEU A 81 9.75 5.74 7.02
N LYS A 82 9.98 4.44 7.02
CA LYS A 82 10.99 3.82 7.86
C LYS A 82 11.51 2.57 7.17
N LYS A 83 12.81 2.52 6.95
CA LYS A 83 13.44 1.35 6.32
C LYS A 83 13.42 0.14 7.24
N LYS A 84 13.36 -1.04 6.63
CA LYS A 84 13.52 -2.30 7.34
C LYS A 84 14.84 -2.33 8.10
N ASP A 85 14.84 -3.08 9.19
CA ASP A 85 16.04 -3.28 9.95
C ASP A 85 17.04 -4.13 9.16
N THR A 86 18.31 -3.88 9.35
CA THR A 86 19.37 -4.70 8.79
C THR A 86 19.92 -5.61 9.86
N LYS A 87 20.26 -6.84 9.48
CA LYS A 87 20.93 -7.74 10.41
C LYS A 87 22.26 -7.12 10.84
N LYS A 88 22.45 -7.04 12.16
CA LYS A 88 23.76 -6.69 12.66
C LYS A 88 24.73 -7.80 12.28
N ALA A 89 25.85 -7.42 11.68
CA ALA A 89 26.98 -8.31 11.55
C ALA A 89 27.48 -8.63 12.98
N GLU A 90 27.52 -9.88 13.30
CA GLU A 90 28.12 -10.32 14.56
C GLU A 90 29.64 -10.51 14.38
#